data_0cea9b04a610cee3c258d9cd7688b532
#
_entry.id   0cea9b04a610cee3c258d9cd7688b532
#
_cell.length_a   1.000
_cell.length_b   1.000
_cell.length_c   1.000
_cell.angle_alpha   90.00
_cell.angle_beta   90.00
_cell.angle_gamma   90.00
#
_symmetry.space_group_name_H-M   'P 1'
#
loop_
_entity.id
_entity.type
_entity.pdbx_description
1 polymer ?
#
loop_
_entity_poly.entity_id
_entity_poly.type
_entity_poly.pdbx_seq_one_letter_code
_entity_poly.pdbx_strand_id
1 'polypeptide(L)'
;MARKSNNTDFIGEYEIADHKIMTMEEEKRERLIMEALKEFSKGYAYANMDEIVKRAGISKGLLFHYFGTKKGVFLFLLKYTLNIVNTKFEEIVLEKNDFLQNIWQASKMKLDLSFEQPYVMDFLVKAAFSLKEVFPEGLPKDVPDLTAGILLDRIVKNADRSLLRSDIDAEKAQKIILWTMDGFMNSLLACGGDIENYKSHYDQCMKELEGYLQLLRKLLYQ
;
A
#
# COMPACT_ATOMS: atom_id res chain seq x y z
N MET A 1 6.49 -25.61 -25.65
CA MET A 1 6.10 -25.61 -24.21
C MET A 1 7.02 -24.61 -23.50
N ALA A 2 6.57 -23.39 -23.33
CA ALA A 2 7.30 -22.34 -22.62
C ALA A 2 7.06 -22.50 -21.13
N ARG A 3 8.13 -22.70 -20.34
CA ARG A 3 8.07 -22.66 -18.88
C ARG A 3 7.65 -21.26 -18.46
N LYS A 4 6.46 -21.13 -17.88
CA LYS A 4 6.11 -19.96 -17.08
C LYS A 4 7.14 -19.87 -15.94
N SER A 5 7.91 -18.80 -15.90
CA SER A 5 8.78 -18.50 -14.78
C SER A 5 7.88 -18.13 -13.60
N ASN A 6 7.83 -18.99 -12.61
CA ASN A 6 7.22 -18.72 -11.33
C ASN A 6 8.06 -17.65 -10.61
N ASN A 7 7.68 -16.39 -10.77
CA ASN A 7 8.25 -15.28 -10.01
C ASN A 7 7.16 -14.65 -9.13
N THR A 8 6.35 -15.52 -8.48
CA THR A 8 5.23 -15.17 -7.60
C THR A 8 5.61 -15.24 -6.11
N ASP A 9 6.89 -15.06 -5.77
CA ASP A 9 7.35 -15.46 -4.43
C ASP A 9 7.17 -14.40 -3.32
N PHE A 10 6.41 -13.30 -3.50
CA PHE A 10 6.35 -12.35 -2.38
C PHE A 10 5.01 -11.70 -2.01
N ILE A 11 4.00 -11.74 -2.84
CA ILE A 11 2.64 -11.37 -2.41
C ILE A 11 1.67 -12.26 -3.21
N GLY A 12 1.34 -13.43 -2.67
CA GLY A 12 0.32 -14.29 -3.25
C GLY A 12 -1.00 -13.54 -3.39
N GLU A 13 -1.79 -13.88 -4.41
CA GLU A 13 -3.20 -13.50 -4.43
C GLU A 13 -3.81 -13.97 -3.11
N TYR A 14 -4.19 -13.00 -2.27
CA TYR A 14 -4.94 -13.34 -1.07
C TYR A 14 -6.33 -13.78 -1.51
N GLU A 15 -6.69 -15.02 -1.18
CA GLU A 15 -8.01 -15.58 -1.48
C GLU A 15 -9.11 -14.84 -0.72
N ILE A 16 -9.47 -13.66 -1.24
CA ILE A 16 -10.60 -12.87 -0.75
C ILE A 16 -11.90 -13.38 -1.39
N ALA A 17 -11.82 -13.90 -2.61
CA ALA A 17 -12.98 -14.40 -3.35
C ALA A 17 -13.76 -15.49 -2.56
N ASP A 18 -13.06 -16.31 -1.80
CA ASP A 18 -13.66 -17.37 -0.98
C ASP A 18 -14.09 -16.91 0.43
N HIS A 19 -13.82 -15.63 0.77
CA HIS A 19 -14.24 -15.14 2.08
C HIS A 19 -15.75 -15.02 2.17
N LYS A 20 -16.33 -15.45 3.30
CA LYS A 20 -17.80 -15.44 3.55
C LYS A 20 -18.47 -14.11 3.22
N ILE A 21 -17.79 -12.99 3.40
CA ILE A 21 -18.35 -11.66 3.11
C ILE A 21 -18.75 -11.51 1.64
N MET A 22 -18.15 -12.29 0.75
CA MET A 22 -18.48 -12.24 -0.68
C MET A 22 -19.89 -12.76 -0.98
N THR A 23 -20.54 -13.45 -0.02
CA THR A 23 -21.96 -13.83 -0.10
C THR A 23 -22.92 -12.70 0.27
N MET A 24 -22.39 -11.59 0.82
CA MET A 24 -23.19 -10.40 1.14
C MET A 24 -23.53 -9.65 -0.15
N GLU A 25 -24.71 -9.03 -0.18
CA GLU A 25 -25.12 -8.11 -1.24
C GLU A 25 -24.02 -7.03 -1.46
N GLU A 26 -23.68 -6.78 -2.72
CA GLU A 26 -22.51 -5.99 -3.11
C GLU A 26 -22.50 -4.60 -2.49
N GLU A 27 -23.60 -3.87 -2.60
CA GLU A 27 -23.68 -2.50 -2.04
C GLU A 27 -23.44 -2.47 -0.52
N LYS A 28 -24.00 -3.46 0.21
CA LYS A 28 -23.80 -3.58 1.67
C LYS A 28 -22.37 -3.96 2.02
N ARG A 29 -21.79 -4.87 1.23
CA ARG A 29 -20.42 -5.32 1.39
C ARG A 29 -19.45 -4.14 1.21
N GLU A 30 -19.60 -3.40 0.12
CA GLU A 30 -18.73 -2.25 -0.17
C GLU A 30 -18.84 -1.18 0.91
N ARG A 31 -20.07 -0.87 1.35
CA ARG A 31 -20.29 0.06 2.46
C ARG A 31 -19.63 -0.41 3.75
N LEU A 32 -19.75 -1.69 4.08
CA LEU A 32 -19.12 -2.27 5.27
C LEU A 32 -17.60 -2.17 5.19
N ILE A 33 -17.01 -2.56 4.07
CA ILE A 33 -15.55 -2.49 3.86
C ILE A 33 -15.08 -1.03 3.97
N MET A 34 -15.78 -0.10 3.32
CA MET A 34 -15.43 1.32 3.36
C MET A 34 -15.48 1.89 4.79
N GLU A 35 -16.54 1.64 5.54
CA GLU A 35 -16.66 2.14 6.92
C GLU A 35 -15.65 1.46 7.86
N ALA A 36 -15.32 0.19 7.60
CA ALA A 36 -14.26 -0.49 8.33
C ALA A 36 -12.88 0.10 8.02
N LEU A 37 -12.55 0.38 6.75
CA LEU A 37 -11.30 1.05 6.37
C LEU A 37 -11.18 2.43 7.05
N LYS A 38 -12.22 3.26 7.01
CA LYS A 38 -12.27 4.57 7.70
C LYS A 38 -12.01 4.44 9.20
N GLU A 39 -12.56 3.43 9.83
CA GLU A 39 -12.42 3.27 11.26
C GLU A 39 -11.03 2.75 11.64
N PHE A 40 -10.51 1.77 10.90
CA PHE A 40 -9.17 1.23 11.12
C PHE A 40 -8.03 2.13 10.67
N SER A 41 -8.27 3.12 9.80
CA SER A 41 -7.28 4.14 9.47
C SER A 41 -6.94 5.07 10.65
N LYS A 42 -7.72 5.02 11.73
CA LYS A 42 -7.37 5.66 13.02
C LYS A 42 -6.31 4.87 13.81
N GLY A 43 -6.07 3.62 13.43
CA GLY A 43 -5.21 2.65 14.11
C GLY A 43 -6.02 1.53 14.76
N TYR A 44 -5.39 0.34 14.91
CA TYR A 44 -6.08 -0.85 15.41
C TYR A 44 -6.69 -0.64 16.81
N ALA A 45 -5.93 -0.06 17.76
CA ALA A 45 -6.43 0.19 19.12
C ALA A 45 -7.71 1.04 19.12
N TYR A 46 -7.75 2.05 18.27
CA TYR A 46 -8.82 3.07 18.23
C TYR A 46 -10.03 2.66 17.40
N ALA A 47 -9.93 1.64 16.56
CA ALA A 47 -11.02 1.19 15.72
C ALA A 47 -12.20 0.68 16.57
N ASN A 48 -13.39 1.27 16.35
CA ASN A 48 -14.61 0.96 17.08
C ASN A 48 -15.59 0.16 16.22
N MET A 49 -15.84 -1.10 16.62
CA MET A 49 -16.73 -2.00 15.89
C MET A 49 -18.19 -1.52 15.89
N ASP A 50 -18.64 -0.83 16.94
CA ASP A 50 -20.01 -0.32 17.02
C ASP A 50 -20.23 0.86 16.05
N GLU A 51 -19.22 1.69 15.85
CA GLU A 51 -19.29 2.75 14.83
C GLU A 51 -19.31 2.17 13.40
N ILE A 52 -18.53 1.13 13.13
CA ILE A 52 -18.54 0.45 11.84
C ILE A 52 -19.94 -0.07 11.51
N VAL A 53 -20.54 -0.87 12.40
CA VAL A 53 -21.84 -1.49 12.15
C VAL A 53 -22.96 -0.46 12.03
N LYS A 54 -22.91 0.60 12.85
CA LYS A 54 -23.86 1.71 12.81
C LYS A 54 -23.86 2.41 11.45
N ARG A 55 -22.67 2.76 10.95
CA ARG A 55 -22.51 3.45 9.67
C ARG A 55 -22.77 2.55 8.46
N ALA A 56 -22.37 1.28 8.55
CA ALA A 56 -22.63 0.29 7.52
C ALA A 56 -24.10 -0.16 7.46
N GLY A 57 -24.90 0.16 8.49
CA GLY A 57 -26.30 -0.24 8.55
C GLY A 57 -26.52 -1.74 8.75
N ILE A 58 -25.62 -2.39 9.50
CA ILE A 58 -25.70 -3.84 9.80
C ILE A 58 -25.71 -4.09 11.31
N SER A 59 -26.06 -5.31 11.72
CA SER A 59 -25.96 -5.70 13.12
C SER A 59 -24.53 -6.10 13.49
N LYS A 60 -24.17 -5.92 14.78
CA LYS A 60 -22.87 -6.38 15.33
C LYS A 60 -22.71 -7.89 15.21
N GLY A 61 -23.81 -8.64 15.39
CA GLY A 61 -23.82 -10.10 15.19
C GLY A 61 -23.46 -10.50 13.76
N LEU A 62 -23.95 -9.74 12.76
CA LEU A 62 -23.63 -10.00 11.35
C LEU A 62 -22.13 -9.70 11.05
N LEU A 63 -21.57 -8.63 11.59
CA LEU A 63 -20.15 -8.33 11.46
C LEU A 63 -19.30 -9.50 11.99
N PHE A 64 -19.57 -9.95 13.21
CA PHE A 64 -18.83 -11.06 13.82
C PHE A 64 -19.15 -12.43 13.20
N HIS A 65 -20.30 -12.60 12.57
CA HIS A 65 -20.58 -13.79 11.76
C HIS A 65 -19.57 -13.90 10.59
N TYR A 66 -19.24 -12.78 9.93
CA TYR A 66 -18.31 -12.79 8.80
C TYR A 66 -16.84 -12.86 9.24
N PHE A 67 -16.46 -12.12 10.26
CA PHE A 67 -15.05 -11.89 10.61
C PHE A 67 -14.61 -12.54 11.93
N GLY A 68 -15.53 -13.02 12.73
CA GLY A 68 -15.25 -13.64 14.04
C GLY A 68 -14.84 -12.62 15.12
N THR A 69 -13.82 -11.83 14.87
CA THR A 69 -13.21 -10.91 15.83
C THR A 69 -12.81 -9.57 15.19
N LYS A 70 -12.48 -8.57 16.02
CA LYS A 70 -11.83 -7.32 15.55
C LYS A 70 -10.55 -7.60 14.76
N LYS A 71 -9.74 -8.57 15.23
CA LYS A 71 -8.52 -9.03 14.55
C LYS A 71 -8.85 -9.66 13.19
N GLY A 72 -9.97 -10.39 13.09
CA GLY A 72 -10.44 -10.95 11.81
C GLY A 72 -10.84 -9.88 10.81
N VAL A 73 -11.54 -8.81 11.26
CA VAL A 73 -11.83 -7.64 10.40
C VAL A 73 -10.52 -7.01 9.90
N PHE A 74 -9.58 -6.74 10.80
CA PHE A 74 -8.29 -6.16 10.46
C PHE A 74 -7.52 -7.00 9.45
N LEU A 75 -7.44 -8.32 9.65
CA LEU A 75 -6.73 -9.22 8.76
C LEU A 75 -7.37 -9.28 7.36
N PHE A 76 -8.72 -9.30 7.31
CA PHE A 76 -9.43 -9.22 6.05
C PHE A 76 -9.13 -7.92 5.30
N LEU A 77 -9.23 -6.76 5.99
CA LEU A 77 -8.93 -5.47 5.39
C LEU A 77 -7.48 -5.39 4.89
N LEU A 78 -6.54 -5.96 5.65
CA LEU A 78 -5.15 -6.03 5.26
C LEU A 78 -4.97 -6.78 3.93
N LYS A 79 -5.54 -7.98 3.83
CA LYS A 79 -5.50 -8.78 2.60
C LYS A 79 -6.23 -8.07 1.43
N TYR A 80 -7.38 -7.48 1.71
CA TYR A 80 -8.16 -6.74 0.72
C TYR A 80 -7.39 -5.55 0.14
N THR A 81 -6.80 -4.73 0.99
CA THR A 81 -6.03 -3.55 0.54
C THR A 81 -4.73 -3.92 -0.16
N LEU A 82 -4.07 -5.00 0.29
CA LEU A 82 -2.89 -5.55 -0.38
C LEU A 82 -3.20 -6.04 -1.80
N ASN A 83 -4.35 -6.68 -2.00
CA ASN A 83 -4.76 -7.09 -3.35
C ASN A 83 -4.99 -5.88 -4.27
N ILE A 84 -5.62 -4.80 -3.76
CA ILE A 84 -5.78 -3.56 -4.53
C ILE A 84 -4.42 -3.02 -4.96
N VAL A 85 -3.48 -2.88 -4.01
CA VAL A 85 -2.14 -2.37 -4.29
C VAL A 85 -1.39 -3.27 -5.28
N ASN A 86 -1.50 -4.60 -5.13
CA ASN A 86 -0.88 -5.56 -6.04
C ASN A 86 -1.41 -5.46 -7.45
N THR A 87 -2.74 -5.46 -7.61
CA THR A 87 -3.39 -5.31 -8.91
C THR A 87 -2.92 -4.04 -9.62
N LYS A 88 -2.92 -2.92 -8.90
CA LYS A 88 -2.42 -1.65 -9.43
C LYS A 88 -0.93 -1.69 -9.79
N PHE A 89 -0.12 -2.39 -9.00
CA PHE A 89 1.31 -2.54 -9.29
C PHE A 89 1.58 -3.43 -10.50
N GLU A 90 0.76 -4.43 -10.76
CA GLU A 90 0.86 -5.30 -11.93
C GLU A 90 0.55 -4.58 -13.25
N GLU A 91 -0.20 -3.47 -13.18
CA GLU A 91 -0.43 -2.59 -14.33
C GLU A 91 0.83 -1.78 -14.72
N ILE A 92 1.84 -1.72 -13.84
CA ILE A 92 3.08 -0.98 -14.08
C ILE A 92 4.03 -1.81 -14.95
N VAL A 93 4.50 -1.22 -16.03
CA VAL A 93 5.58 -1.77 -16.82
C VAL A 93 6.92 -1.35 -16.22
N LEU A 94 7.60 -2.28 -15.54
CA LEU A 94 8.92 -2.01 -14.97
C LEU A 94 9.99 -1.98 -16.07
N GLU A 95 10.75 -0.90 -16.10
CA GLU A 95 11.92 -0.77 -16.97
C GLU A 95 13.09 -1.59 -16.42
N LYS A 96 13.69 -2.46 -17.25
CA LYS A 96 14.74 -3.36 -16.78
C LYS A 96 15.96 -2.64 -16.22
N ASN A 97 16.29 -1.49 -16.78
CA ASN A 97 17.56 -0.82 -16.56
C ASN A 97 17.43 0.52 -15.84
N ASP A 98 16.23 1.00 -15.52
CA ASP A 98 16.04 2.28 -14.86
C ASP A 98 15.33 2.14 -13.52
N PHE A 99 16.14 1.93 -12.47
CA PHE A 99 15.65 1.82 -11.10
C PHE A 99 14.86 3.07 -10.65
N LEU A 100 15.36 4.26 -11.02
CA LEU A 100 14.73 5.53 -10.64
C LEU A 100 13.35 5.67 -11.31
N GLN A 101 13.24 5.26 -12.58
CA GLN A 101 11.96 5.25 -13.29
C GLN A 101 10.96 4.28 -12.65
N ASN A 102 11.43 3.11 -12.23
CA ASN A 102 10.56 2.13 -11.55
C ASN A 102 10.04 2.66 -10.20
N ILE A 103 10.91 3.33 -9.44
CA ILE A 103 10.49 4.01 -8.19
C ILE A 103 9.49 5.11 -8.49
N TRP A 104 9.72 5.91 -9.54
CA TRP A 104 8.76 6.92 -9.98
C TRP A 104 7.38 6.35 -10.28
N GLN A 105 7.31 5.31 -11.10
CA GLN A 105 6.05 4.67 -11.45
C GLN A 105 5.32 4.12 -10.22
N ALA A 106 6.04 3.47 -9.30
CA ALA A 106 5.47 2.98 -8.06
C ALA A 106 5.01 4.11 -7.12
N SER A 107 5.76 5.21 -7.04
CA SER A 107 5.40 6.38 -6.23
C SER A 107 4.16 7.08 -6.80
N LYS A 108 4.13 7.24 -8.14
CA LYS A 108 2.96 7.78 -8.84
C LYS A 108 1.72 6.91 -8.60
N MET A 109 1.83 5.60 -8.75
CA MET A 109 0.72 4.68 -8.50
C MET A 109 0.19 4.78 -7.05
N LYS A 110 1.09 4.85 -6.06
CA LYS A 110 0.68 5.05 -4.65
C LYS A 110 -0.04 6.38 -4.46
N LEU A 111 0.45 7.44 -5.10
CA LEU A 111 -0.17 8.76 -5.05
C LEU A 111 -1.55 8.73 -5.72
N ASP A 112 -1.67 8.19 -6.93
CA ASP A 112 -2.94 8.03 -7.63
C ASP A 112 -3.95 7.25 -6.78
N LEU A 113 -3.52 6.14 -6.18
CA LEU A 113 -4.36 5.33 -5.30
C LEU A 113 -4.79 6.09 -4.03
N SER A 114 -3.92 6.95 -3.48
CA SER A 114 -4.27 7.81 -2.34
C SER A 114 -5.37 8.82 -2.68
N PHE A 115 -5.48 9.24 -3.94
CA PHE A 115 -6.55 10.12 -4.40
C PHE A 115 -7.84 9.36 -4.77
N GLU A 116 -7.69 8.20 -5.41
CA GLU A 116 -8.83 7.38 -5.83
C GLU A 116 -9.51 6.71 -4.63
N GLN A 117 -8.71 6.18 -3.70
CA GLN A 117 -9.14 5.39 -2.54
C GLN A 117 -8.35 5.75 -1.28
N PRO A 118 -8.53 6.94 -0.70
CA PRO A 118 -7.68 7.46 0.37
C PRO A 118 -7.62 6.55 1.59
N TYR A 119 -8.73 5.93 1.98
CA TYR A 119 -8.76 5.04 3.14
C TYR A 119 -7.98 3.73 2.97
N VAL A 120 -7.69 3.31 1.73
CA VAL A 120 -6.84 2.15 1.45
C VAL A 120 -5.41 2.43 1.88
N MET A 121 -4.86 3.56 1.45
CA MET A 121 -3.48 3.93 1.79
C MET A 121 -3.35 4.33 3.26
N ASP A 122 -4.29 5.10 3.80
CA ASP A 122 -4.31 5.47 5.23
C ASP A 122 -4.35 4.24 6.13
N PHE A 123 -5.20 3.26 5.77
CA PHE A 123 -5.27 2.00 6.51
C PHE A 123 -3.94 1.24 6.45
N LEU A 124 -3.31 1.10 5.27
CA LEU A 124 -2.05 0.36 5.13
C LEU A 124 -0.93 0.98 5.94
N VAL A 125 -0.82 2.31 5.95
CA VAL A 125 0.15 3.03 6.80
C VAL A 125 -0.10 2.73 8.28
N LYS A 126 -1.34 2.85 8.75
CA LYS A 126 -1.67 2.56 10.15
C LYS A 126 -1.55 1.08 10.49
N ALA A 127 -1.88 0.20 9.56
CA ALA A 127 -1.72 -1.24 9.72
C ALA A 127 -0.25 -1.61 9.95
N ALA A 128 0.68 -1.06 9.19
CA ALA A 128 2.12 -1.32 9.37
C ALA A 128 2.59 -1.02 10.80
N PHE A 129 2.14 0.08 11.41
CA PHE A 129 2.45 0.40 12.81
C PHE A 129 1.72 -0.50 13.82
N SER A 130 0.55 -1.01 13.47
CA SER A 130 -0.27 -1.84 14.35
C SER A 130 0.11 -3.33 14.34
N LEU A 131 0.92 -3.80 13.39
CA LEU A 131 1.23 -5.22 13.21
C LEU A 131 1.77 -5.89 14.47
N LYS A 132 2.69 -5.23 15.19
CA LYS A 132 3.27 -5.76 16.44
C LYS A 132 2.25 -5.87 17.56
N GLU A 133 1.30 -4.94 17.62
CA GLU A 133 0.19 -4.96 18.58
C GLU A 133 -0.80 -6.09 18.25
N VAL A 134 -1.15 -6.24 16.97
CA VAL A 134 -2.13 -7.24 16.51
C VAL A 134 -1.56 -8.65 16.54
N PHE A 135 -0.26 -8.81 16.26
CA PHE A 135 0.45 -10.08 16.17
C PHE A 135 1.71 -10.10 17.06
N PRO A 136 1.55 -10.07 18.40
CA PRO A 136 2.69 -10.06 19.31
C PRO A 136 3.56 -11.32 19.24
N GLU A 137 2.97 -12.46 18.84
CA GLU A 137 3.66 -13.74 18.66
C GLU A 137 4.38 -13.85 17.30
N GLY A 138 4.31 -12.81 16.48
CA GLY A 138 4.82 -12.76 15.11
C GLY A 138 3.73 -12.77 14.06
N LEU A 139 4.10 -12.33 12.87
CA LEU A 139 3.17 -12.25 11.74
C LEU A 139 2.78 -13.66 11.26
N PRO A 140 1.50 -13.89 10.90
CA PRO A 140 1.11 -15.07 10.15
C PRO A 140 1.92 -15.18 8.86
N LYS A 141 2.24 -16.42 8.43
CA LYS A 141 3.08 -16.67 7.26
C LYS A 141 2.51 -16.07 5.95
N ASP A 142 1.22 -15.90 5.91
CA ASP A 142 0.46 -15.33 4.79
C ASP A 142 0.25 -13.81 4.90
N VAL A 143 0.87 -13.15 5.88
CA VAL A 143 0.87 -11.69 6.03
C VAL A 143 2.28 -11.17 5.78
N PRO A 144 2.48 -10.35 4.74
CA PRO A 144 3.80 -9.80 4.45
C PRO A 144 4.23 -8.78 5.51
N ASP A 145 5.53 -8.62 5.67
CA ASP A 145 6.09 -7.54 6.46
C ASP A 145 5.90 -6.20 5.73
N LEU A 146 4.96 -5.41 6.20
CA LEU A 146 4.67 -4.10 5.62
C LEU A 146 5.74 -3.05 5.91
N THR A 147 6.64 -3.31 6.87
CA THR A 147 7.66 -2.33 7.31
C THR A 147 8.76 -2.13 6.27
N ALA A 148 9.00 -3.13 5.43
CA ALA A 148 10.00 -3.08 4.36
C ALA A 148 9.51 -2.37 3.07
N GLY A 149 8.23 -1.95 3.02
CA GLY A 149 7.63 -1.40 1.81
C GLY A 149 7.26 -2.50 0.80
N ILE A 150 5.98 -2.82 0.72
CA ILE A 150 5.41 -3.96 -0.02
C ILE A 150 5.89 -4.08 -1.47
N LEU A 151 6.13 -2.95 -2.14
CA LEU A 151 6.52 -2.90 -3.54
C LEU A 151 8.02 -2.78 -3.75
N LEU A 152 8.73 -2.38 -2.70
CA LEU A 152 10.15 -2.06 -2.77
C LEU A 152 11.01 -3.26 -3.13
N ASP A 153 10.77 -4.39 -2.48
CA ASP A 153 11.51 -5.62 -2.73
C ASP A 153 11.42 -6.06 -4.20
N ARG A 154 10.25 -5.89 -4.84
CA ARG A 154 10.05 -6.25 -6.27
C ARG A 154 10.85 -5.32 -7.18
N ILE A 155 10.94 -4.04 -6.84
CA ILE A 155 11.70 -3.06 -7.61
C ILE A 155 13.20 -3.25 -7.38
N VAL A 156 13.64 -3.44 -6.13
CA VAL A 156 15.05 -3.57 -5.77
C VAL A 156 15.68 -4.85 -6.28
N LYS A 157 14.97 -5.98 -6.20
CA LYS A 157 15.48 -7.29 -6.67
C LYS A 157 15.78 -7.32 -8.16
N ASN A 158 15.05 -6.54 -8.95
CA ASN A 158 15.20 -6.47 -10.41
C ASN A 158 15.96 -5.21 -10.86
N ALA A 159 16.54 -4.45 -9.92
CA ALA A 159 17.22 -3.20 -10.24
C ALA A 159 18.54 -3.45 -10.98
N ASP A 160 18.62 -3.01 -12.22
CA ASP A 160 19.87 -2.85 -12.92
C ASP A 160 20.56 -1.55 -12.42
N ARG A 161 21.81 -1.70 -11.99
CA ARG A 161 22.62 -0.62 -11.45
C ARG A 161 23.53 0.03 -12.50
N SER A 162 23.43 -0.40 -13.77
CA SER A 162 24.33 0.03 -14.85
C SER A 162 24.25 1.52 -15.15
N LEU A 163 23.12 2.16 -14.86
CA LEU A 163 22.94 3.59 -15.05
C LEU A 163 23.46 4.44 -13.90
N LEU A 164 23.76 3.84 -12.74
CA LEU A 164 24.36 4.56 -11.62
C LEU A 164 25.82 4.88 -11.93
N ARG A 165 26.29 6.03 -11.47
CA ARG A 165 27.69 6.43 -11.59
C ARG A 165 28.59 5.39 -10.93
N SER A 166 29.69 5.07 -11.58
CA SER A 166 30.66 4.06 -11.11
C SER A 166 31.49 4.50 -9.89
N ASP A 167 31.49 5.79 -9.58
CA ASP A 167 32.23 6.39 -8.46
C ASP A 167 31.40 6.47 -7.17
N ILE A 168 30.16 5.97 -7.16
CA ILE A 168 29.29 5.96 -5.98
C ILE A 168 28.95 4.54 -5.51
N ASP A 169 28.64 4.42 -4.22
CA ASP A 169 28.12 3.20 -3.63
C ASP A 169 26.65 2.98 -4.07
N ALA A 170 26.43 2.00 -4.92
CA ALA A 170 25.13 1.71 -5.50
C ALA A 170 24.05 1.36 -4.47
N GLU A 171 24.41 0.69 -3.35
CA GLU A 171 23.45 0.36 -2.29
C GLU A 171 23.02 1.61 -1.52
N LYS A 172 23.96 2.51 -1.25
CA LYS A 172 23.65 3.80 -0.61
C LYS A 172 22.84 4.70 -1.54
N ALA A 173 23.17 4.74 -2.83
CA ALA A 173 22.40 5.48 -3.82
C ALA A 173 20.95 5.02 -3.88
N GLN A 174 20.71 3.71 -3.93
CA GLN A 174 19.36 3.13 -3.88
C GLN A 174 18.62 3.55 -2.59
N LYS A 175 19.28 3.45 -1.43
CA LYS A 175 18.68 3.86 -0.15
C LYS A 175 18.32 5.35 -0.13
N ILE A 176 19.16 6.22 -0.67
CA ILE A 176 18.89 7.67 -0.76
C ILE A 176 17.64 7.91 -1.62
N ILE A 177 17.54 7.25 -2.78
CA ILE A 177 16.36 7.34 -3.65
C ILE A 177 15.10 6.94 -2.87
N LEU A 178 15.15 5.80 -2.21
CA LEU A 178 14.00 5.27 -1.46
C LEU A 178 13.58 6.19 -0.32
N TRP A 179 14.53 6.62 0.51
CA TRP A 179 14.25 7.51 1.63
C TRP A 179 13.72 8.87 1.18
N THR A 180 14.18 9.37 0.02
CA THR A 180 13.66 10.62 -0.56
C THR A 180 12.20 10.44 -0.98
N MET A 181 11.88 9.35 -1.67
CA MET A 181 10.51 9.09 -2.11
C MET A 181 9.57 8.79 -0.94
N ASP A 182 9.99 7.96 0.02
CA ASP A 182 9.19 7.66 1.21
C ASP A 182 9.01 8.92 2.09
N GLY A 183 10.05 9.73 2.25
CA GLY A 183 9.96 11.00 2.97
C GLY A 183 8.97 11.96 2.33
N PHE A 184 9.01 12.08 0.99
CA PHE A 184 8.05 12.88 0.24
C PHE A 184 6.61 12.37 0.42
N MET A 185 6.38 11.07 0.21
CA MET A 185 5.05 10.48 0.40
C MET A 185 4.53 10.66 1.83
N ASN A 186 5.38 10.44 2.83
CA ASN A 186 5.01 10.64 4.23
C ASN A 186 4.68 12.11 4.53
N SER A 187 5.38 13.07 3.92
CA SER A 187 5.08 14.50 4.08
C SER A 187 3.70 14.87 3.52
N LEU A 188 3.32 14.29 2.39
CA LEU A 188 1.99 14.48 1.81
C LEU A 188 0.90 13.91 2.73
N LEU A 189 1.09 12.70 3.26
CA LEU A 189 0.14 12.07 4.19
C LEU A 189 0.04 12.81 5.52
N ALA A 190 1.13 13.42 6.01
CA ALA A 190 1.15 14.18 7.25
C ALA A 190 0.44 15.54 7.16
N CYS A 191 0.29 16.10 5.97
CA CYS A 191 -0.44 17.36 5.75
C CYS A 191 -1.95 17.26 5.99
N GLY A 192 -2.43 16.11 6.52
CA GLY A 192 -3.71 15.92 7.21
C GLY A 192 -4.93 16.24 6.36
N GLY A 193 -5.18 15.42 5.44
CA GLY A 193 -6.01 15.48 4.37
C GLY A 193 -7.47 15.71 4.45
N ASP A 194 -7.90 16.87 4.14
CA ASP A 194 -9.17 17.05 3.46
C ASP A 194 -8.98 16.60 1.99
N ILE A 195 -9.70 15.55 1.57
CA ILE A 195 -9.60 14.96 0.22
C ILE A 195 -9.83 16.02 -0.89
N GLU A 196 -10.68 17.02 -0.64
CA GLU A 196 -10.90 18.13 -1.56
C GLU A 196 -9.65 19.01 -1.71
N ASN A 197 -8.90 19.20 -0.64
CA ASN A 197 -7.63 19.94 -0.65
C ASN A 197 -6.53 19.17 -1.40
N TYR A 198 -6.49 17.85 -1.27
CA TYR A 198 -5.53 17.01 -2.02
C TYR A 198 -5.75 17.08 -3.52
N LYS A 199 -6.99 16.93 -4.00
CA LYS A 199 -7.30 17.00 -5.44
C LYS A 199 -6.85 18.31 -6.08
N SER A 200 -6.99 19.42 -5.37
CA SER A 200 -6.55 20.73 -5.86
C SER A 200 -5.01 20.87 -5.93
N HIS A 201 -4.27 20.03 -5.20
CA HIS A 201 -2.82 20.06 -5.13
C HIS A 201 -2.13 18.91 -5.86
N TYR A 202 -2.88 18.00 -6.47
CA TYR A 202 -2.31 16.81 -7.15
C TYR A 202 -1.23 17.19 -8.15
N ASP A 203 -1.52 18.09 -9.07
CA ASP A 203 -0.57 18.51 -10.11
C ASP A 203 0.68 19.15 -9.52
N GLN A 204 0.53 19.89 -8.42
CA GLN A 204 1.65 20.49 -7.70
C GLN A 204 2.50 19.39 -7.03
N CYS A 205 1.90 18.43 -6.37
CA CYS A 205 2.57 17.29 -5.75
C CYS A 205 3.33 16.46 -6.80
N MET A 206 2.71 16.19 -7.94
CA MET A 206 3.34 15.46 -9.04
C MET A 206 4.54 16.20 -9.59
N LYS A 207 4.41 17.51 -9.80
CA LYS A 207 5.52 18.36 -10.28
C LYS A 207 6.68 18.40 -9.29
N GLU A 208 6.38 18.47 -8.00
CA GLU A 208 7.40 18.45 -6.95
C GLU A 208 8.12 17.11 -6.88
N LEU A 209 7.38 16.00 -6.91
CA LEU A 209 7.93 14.65 -6.96
C LEU A 209 8.83 14.47 -8.18
N GLU A 210 8.41 14.92 -9.36
CA GLU A 210 9.23 14.90 -10.57
C GLU A 210 10.50 15.71 -10.43
N GLY A 211 10.44 16.86 -9.75
CA GLY A 211 11.61 17.67 -9.43
C GLY A 211 12.66 16.92 -8.60
N TYR A 212 12.25 16.19 -7.56
CA TYR A 212 13.15 15.34 -6.78
C TYR A 212 13.79 14.24 -7.63
N LEU A 213 13.02 13.61 -8.50
CA LEU A 213 13.55 12.57 -9.39
C LEU A 213 14.58 13.09 -10.37
N GLN A 214 14.31 14.26 -10.98
CA GLN A 214 15.28 14.89 -11.89
C GLN A 214 16.57 15.26 -11.17
N LEU A 215 16.46 15.73 -9.92
CA LEU A 215 17.64 16.03 -9.10
C LEU A 215 18.42 14.74 -8.78
N LEU A 216 17.74 13.68 -8.34
CA LEU A 216 18.38 12.40 -8.04
C LEU A 216 19.03 11.79 -9.28
N ARG A 217 18.38 11.86 -10.45
CA ARG A 217 18.96 11.42 -11.73
C ARG A 217 20.25 12.16 -12.04
N LYS A 218 20.24 13.49 -11.92
CA LYS A 218 21.43 14.32 -12.16
C LYS A 218 22.60 14.03 -11.21
N LEU A 219 22.30 13.67 -9.96
CA LEU A 219 23.31 13.41 -8.93
C LEU A 219 23.87 12.00 -8.97
N LEU A 220 23.05 10.99 -9.30
CA LEU A 220 23.36 9.59 -9.08
C LEU A 220 23.57 8.80 -10.38
N TYR A 221 23.08 9.29 -11.53
CA TYR A 221 23.20 8.60 -12.82
C TYR A 221 24.38 9.19 -13.63
N GLN A 222 24.91 8.36 -14.55
CA GLN A 222 25.97 8.80 -15.48
C GLN A 222 25.34 9.64 -16.61
#